data_d4f15fd0e836fa9a5b7e945d1bd5ce95
#
_entry.id   d4f15fd0e836fa9a5b7e945d1bd5ce95
#
_cell.length_a   1.000
_cell.length_b   1.000
_cell.length_c   1.000
_cell.angle_alpha   90.00
_cell.angle_beta   90.00
_cell.angle_gamma   90.00
#
_symmetry.space_group_name_H-M   'P 1'
#
loop_
_entity.id
_entity.type
_entity.pdbx_description
1 polymer ?
#
loop_
_entity_poly.entity_id
_entity_poly.type
_entity_poly.pdbx_seq_one_letter_code
_entity_poly.pdbx_strand_id
1 'polypeptide(L)'
;MGNFRDIADAVAADIARGRLKPGERLPPQREFAYRHGIAPSTASRVYAELSRRGLIAGEVGRGTYVRWPISQPAPALSEPGSAPLDLELNFPILPAQAAMLQEALQTTLRLDTLCQALQPVGASASPSVRAVAATFLARAGWTPDPAGLLFTGNGKQAIAAAMAALAGPGERIGVEALTYPVVKGIAARLGIMLVPLRLDEKGLVPDGLLEAHRSAPLKGLYVQPSLHNPLGITMDDARRRDVAAALAQEGLTAVEDAIYGFLADEVPLAALAPDRVIVVDSLSKRVAPGVTLGLVAAPAQLCDRVANAMRTGAWTATGLPLAIGLQLMADGTAERIGRLKRADAAARQAMAREVLAGHRLSADARAYHAWLELPDAWRAETFVAAAYRSGIAVCPGSAFAVSAGHAPNAVRIALSSPPPDALRAGLQTLRRLIDEGGPDVG
;
A
#
# COMPACT_ATOMS: atom_id res chain seq x y z
N MET A 1 34.09 21.19 24.23
CA MET A 1 33.87 20.24 23.11
C MET A 1 32.36 20.03 23.02
N GLY A 2 31.72 20.55 22.00
CA GLY A 2 30.26 20.42 21.80
C GLY A 2 29.86 18.96 21.63
N ASN A 3 28.80 18.55 22.32
CA ASN A 3 28.21 17.21 22.13
C ASN A 3 27.78 17.09 20.65
N PHE A 4 27.96 15.92 20.00
CA PHE A 4 27.51 15.69 18.61
C PHE A 4 26.01 16.04 18.42
N ARG A 5 25.19 15.97 19.48
CA ARG A 5 23.78 16.36 19.46
C ARG A 5 23.60 17.86 19.29
N ASP A 6 24.40 18.67 19.96
CA ASP A 6 24.33 20.14 19.86
C ASP A 6 24.66 20.62 18.42
N ILE A 7 25.62 19.95 17.79
CA ILE A 7 25.98 20.21 16.41
C ILE A 7 24.88 19.75 15.43
N ALA A 8 24.29 18.58 15.69
CA ALA A 8 23.14 18.10 14.90
C ALA A 8 21.93 19.02 15.04
N ASP A 9 21.69 19.56 16.26
CA ASP A 9 20.61 20.53 16.51
C ASP A 9 20.86 21.86 15.80
N ALA A 10 22.10 22.33 15.74
CA ALA A 10 22.46 23.53 14.98
C ALA A 10 22.22 23.36 13.48
N VAL A 11 22.63 22.21 12.89
CA VAL A 11 22.38 21.88 11.49
C VAL A 11 20.87 21.74 11.22
N ALA A 12 20.13 21.08 12.11
CA ALA A 12 18.69 20.96 12.02
C ALA A 12 17.98 22.32 12.02
N ALA A 13 18.46 23.26 12.87
CA ALA A 13 17.97 24.64 12.89
C ALA A 13 18.28 25.40 11.61
N ASP A 14 19.43 25.14 10.98
CA ASP A 14 19.80 25.76 9.69
C ASP A 14 18.92 25.25 8.56
N ILE A 15 18.57 23.96 8.57
CA ILE A 15 17.59 23.37 7.64
C ILE A 15 16.22 24.01 7.87
N ALA A 16 15.75 24.04 9.11
CA ALA A 16 14.43 24.60 9.46
C ALA A 16 14.29 26.07 9.09
N ARG A 17 15.39 26.87 9.17
CA ARG A 17 15.42 28.29 8.81
C ARG A 17 15.70 28.51 7.31
N GLY A 18 15.84 27.46 6.51
CA GLY A 18 16.10 27.55 5.07
C GLY A 18 17.52 28.02 4.70
N ARG A 19 18.45 28.05 5.66
CA ARG A 19 19.88 28.33 5.39
C ARG A 19 20.56 27.19 4.63
N LEU A 20 20.20 25.96 4.96
CA LEU A 20 20.49 24.76 4.18
C LEU A 20 19.21 24.38 3.43
N LYS A 21 19.25 24.48 2.11
CA LYS A 21 18.07 24.27 1.28
C LYS A 21 17.83 22.78 1.02
N PRO A 22 16.57 22.33 0.91
CA PRO A 22 16.26 21.00 0.44
C PRO A 22 16.96 20.70 -0.89
N GLY A 23 17.53 19.49 -1.01
CA GLY A 23 18.33 19.08 -2.17
C GLY A 23 19.78 19.61 -2.15
N GLU A 24 20.15 20.47 -1.19
CA GLU A 24 21.53 20.93 -1.05
C GLU A 24 22.43 19.81 -0.54
N ARG A 25 23.61 19.69 -1.15
CA ARG A 25 24.58 18.67 -0.80
C ARG A 25 25.33 19.09 0.45
N LEU A 26 25.32 18.27 1.49
CA LEU A 26 26.17 18.45 2.66
C LEU A 26 27.62 18.09 2.32
N PRO A 27 28.61 18.76 2.93
CA PRO A 27 30.01 18.43 2.75
C PRO A 27 30.29 16.96 3.10
N PRO A 28 31.29 16.32 2.48
CA PRO A 28 31.76 15.01 2.96
C PRO A 28 32.09 15.04 4.46
N GLN A 29 31.85 13.94 5.18
CA GLN A 29 32.01 13.91 6.66
C GLN A 29 33.39 14.38 7.14
N ARG A 30 34.45 14.13 6.35
CA ARG A 30 35.81 14.60 6.67
C ARG A 30 35.92 16.14 6.57
N GLU A 31 35.33 16.72 5.53
CA GLU A 31 35.31 18.15 5.33
C GLU A 31 34.42 18.86 6.35
N PHE A 32 33.26 18.25 6.67
CA PHE A 32 32.40 18.72 7.76
C PHE A 32 33.13 18.73 9.08
N ALA A 33 33.88 17.66 9.42
CA ALA A 33 34.68 17.56 10.62
C ALA A 33 35.70 18.70 10.71
N TYR A 34 36.41 18.97 9.58
CA TYR A 34 37.39 20.05 9.50
C TYR A 34 36.76 21.43 9.71
N ARG A 35 35.63 21.70 9.02
CA ARG A 35 34.90 22.99 9.13
C ARG A 35 34.38 23.28 10.53
N HIS A 36 33.99 22.26 11.27
CA HIS A 36 33.43 22.36 12.61
C HIS A 36 34.45 22.13 13.73
N GLY A 37 35.73 21.88 13.41
CA GLY A 37 36.79 21.65 14.39
C GLY A 37 36.55 20.42 15.27
N ILE A 38 35.97 19.36 14.70
CA ILE A 38 35.60 18.12 15.42
C ILE A 38 36.30 16.89 14.83
N ALA A 39 36.35 15.82 15.62
CA ALA A 39 36.87 14.53 15.12
C ALA A 39 35.98 13.93 14.03
N PRO A 40 36.55 13.22 13.01
CA PRO A 40 35.76 12.54 11.97
C PRO A 40 34.70 11.57 12.52
N SER A 41 34.99 10.91 13.62
CA SER A 41 34.04 10.02 14.33
C SER A 41 32.84 10.80 14.90
N THR A 42 33.05 12.04 15.36
CA THR A 42 31.97 12.92 15.82
C THR A 42 31.12 13.39 14.64
N ALA A 43 31.73 13.75 13.51
CA ALA A 43 31.01 14.10 12.29
C ALA A 43 30.15 12.91 11.80
N SER A 44 30.69 11.71 11.84
CA SER A 44 29.91 10.49 11.50
C SER A 44 28.68 10.33 12.40
N ARG A 45 28.80 10.59 13.69
CA ARG A 45 27.67 10.55 14.64
C ARG A 45 26.65 11.68 14.39
N VAL A 46 27.10 12.88 14.00
CA VAL A 46 26.22 13.99 13.59
C VAL A 46 25.41 13.58 12.36
N TYR A 47 26.06 13.01 11.32
CA TYR A 47 25.38 12.58 10.11
C TYR A 47 24.40 11.42 10.38
N ALA A 48 24.80 10.46 11.23
CA ALA A 48 23.91 9.39 11.67
C ALA A 48 22.67 9.93 12.39
N GLU A 49 22.85 10.91 13.28
CA GLU A 49 21.76 11.55 14.02
C GLU A 49 20.83 12.36 13.08
N LEU A 50 21.37 13.14 12.16
CA LEU A 50 20.58 13.88 11.17
C LEU A 50 19.81 12.94 10.24
N SER A 51 20.44 11.81 9.84
CA SER A 51 19.77 10.76 9.07
C SER A 51 18.66 10.08 9.85
N ARG A 52 18.92 9.80 11.13
CA ARG A 52 17.91 9.24 12.07
C ARG A 52 16.71 10.18 12.23
N ARG A 53 16.96 11.50 12.27
CA ARG A 53 15.90 12.52 12.30
C ARG A 53 15.21 12.72 10.94
N GLY A 54 15.69 12.06 9.88
CA GLY A 54 15.13 12.17 8.54
C GLY A 54 15.45 13.51 7.84
N LEU A 55 16.40 14.29 8.35
CA LEU A 55 16.76 15.60 7.80
C LEU A 55 17.73 15.53 6.63
N ILE A 56 18.47 14.43 6.50
CA ILE A 56 19.41 14.19 5.40
C ILE A 56 19.26 12.77 4.86
N ALA A 57 19.68 12.56 3.61
CA ALA A 57 19.75 11.25 2.97
C ALA A 57 21.08 11.08 2.24
N GLY A 58 21.71 9.91 2.41
CA GLY A 58 22.89 9.54 1.65
C GLY A 58 22.49 8.89 0.33
N GLU A 59 23.11 9.33 -0.78
CA GLU A 59 23.03 8.67 -2.08
C GLU A 59 24.36 7.98 -2.36
N VAL A 60 24.30 6.67 -2.64
CA VAL A 60 25.52 5.86 -2.87
C VAL A 60 26.28 6.44 -4.09
N GLY A 61 27.56 6.78 -3.89
CA GLY A 61 28.43 7.35 -4.91
C GLY A 61 28.19 8.86 -5.24
N ARG A 62 27.15 9.50 -4.68
CA ARG A 62 26.81 10.90 -4.99
C ARG A 62 26.93 11.86 -3.81
N GLY A 63 26.83 11.37 -2.57
CA GLY A 63 26.98 12.19 -1.37
C GLY A 63 25.77 12.17 -0.46
N THR A 64 25.76 13.11 0.51
CA THR A 64 24.65 13.28 1.46
C THR A 64 23.96 14.61 1.19
N TYR A 65 22.63 14.59 1.11
CA TYR A 65 21.81 15.74 0.75
C TYR A 65 20.81 16.08 1.84
N VAL A 66 20.52 17.36 2.01
CA VAL A 66 19.39 17.82 2.84
C VAL A 66 18.10 17.30 2.21
N ARG A 67 17.34 16.57 3.00
CA ARG A 67 16.02 16.15 2.54
C ARG A 67 15.13 17.38 2.32
N TRP A 68 14.31 17.34 1.29
CA TRP A 68 13.18 18.23 1.24
C TRP A 68 12.44 18.09 2.56
N PRO A 69 12.09 19.22 3.25
CA PRO A 69 11.11 19.11 4.30
C PRO A 69 10.02 18.25 3.67
N ILE A 70 9.63 17.20 4.36
CA ILE A 70 8.46 16.46 3.97
C ILE A 70 7.26 17.42 4.10
N SER A 71 7.11 18.39 3.18
CA SER A 71 5.85 18.51 2.49
C SER A 71 5.79 17.18 1.76
N GLN A 72 5.21 16.20 2.41
CA GLN A 72 4.82 14.98 1.76
C GLN A 72 4.22 15.44 0.43
N PRO A 73 4.72 14.99 -0.75
CA PRO A 73 3.80 14.91 -1.85
C PRO A 73 2.66 14.15 -1.22
N ALA A 74 1.50 14.81 -1.08
CA ALA A 74 0.34 14.21 -0.45
C ALA A 74 0.32 12.82 -1.03
N PRO A 75 0.46 11.74 -0.25
CA PRO A 75 0.41 10.42 -0.83
C PRO A 75 -0.76 10.55 -1.77
N ALA A 76 -0.71 10.00 -2.99
CA ALA A 76 -1.85 10.06 -3.89
C ALA A 76 -2.99 9.30 -3.22
N LEU A 77 -3.49 9.87 -2.16
CA LEU A 77 -4.74 9.66 -1.46
C LEU A 77 -5.68 10.47 -2.32
N SER A 78 -5.89 9.96 -3.56
CA SER A 78 -6.84 10.58 -4.42
C SER A 78 -8.16 10.58 -3.68
N GLU A 79 -8.54 11.75 -3.19
CA GLU A 79 -9.94 12.09 -3.11
C GLU A 79 -10.47 11.99 -4.54
N PRO A 80 -11.75 11.65 -4.75
CA PRO A 80 -12.32 11.57 -6.09
C PRO A 80 -11.87 12.80 -6.90
N GLY A 81 -11.07 12.57 -7.95
CA GLY A 81 -10.44 13.64 -8.71
C GLY A 81 -11.48 14.48 -9.44
N SER A 82 -11.12 15.70 -9.79
CA SER A 82 -11.94 16.61 -10.62
C SER A 82 -11.86 16.30 -12.11
N ALA A 83 -11.03 15.33 -12.53
CA ALA A 83 -10.93 14.96 -13.94
C ALA A 83 -12.21 14.25 -14.42
N PRO A 84 -12.69 14.56 -15.65
CA PRO A 84 -13.87 13.90 -16.22
C PRO A 84 -13.76 12.37 -16.27
N LEU A 85 -12.55 11.85 -16.47
CA LEU A 85 -12.25 10.43 -16.46
C LEU A 85 -11.14 10.13 -15.43
N ASP A 86 -11.54 9.54 -14.32
CA ASP A 86 -10.61 9.17 -13.25
C ASP A 86 -10.11 7.74 -13.44
N LEU A 87 -8.83 7.61 -13.84
CA LEU A 87 -8.08 6.35 -13.91
C LEU A 87 -7.00 6.27 -12.82
N GLU A 88 -7.10 7.09 -11.75
CA GLU A 88 -6.30 6.98 -10.54
C GLU A 88 -6.99 6.14 -9.47
N LEU A 89 -8.32 6.29 -9.32
CA LEU A 89 -9.09 5.57 -8.32
C LEU A 89 -9.42 4.15 -8.77
N ASN A 90 -9.12 3.19 -7.92
CA ASN A 90 -9.37 1.78 -8.21
C ASN A 90 -10.47 1.21 -7.30
N PHE A 91 -11.72 1.64 -7.53
CA PHE A 91 -12.91 1.20 -6.80
C PHE A 91 -13.97 0.68 -7.78
N PRO A 92 -13.98 -0.64 -8.06
CA PRO A 92 -14.96 -1.23 -8.94
C PRO A 92 -16.37 -1.19 -8.31
N ILE A 93 -17.32 -0.57 -9.01
CA ILE A 93 -18.74 -0.58 -8.65
C ILE A 93 -19.53 -1.02 -9.88
N LEU A 94 -20.20 -2.16 -9.74
CA LEU A 94 -20.98 -2.74 -10.85
C LEU A 94 -22.40 -2.15 -10.89
N PRO A 95 -23.02 -2.00 -12.08
CA PRO A 95 -24.36 -1.45 -12.21
C PRO A 95 -25.42 -2.16 -11.37
N ALA A 96 -25.37 -3.51 -11.30
CA ALA A 96 -26.33 -4.30 -10.53
C ALA A 96 -26.06 -4.30 -9.02
N GLN A 97 -24.94 -3.77 -8.56
CA GLN A 97 -24.49 -3.90 -7.17
C GLN A 97 -25.40 -3.20 -6.17
N ALA A 98 -25.98 -2.03 -6.55
CA ALA A 98 -26.87 -1.29 -5.66
C ALA A 98 -28.14 -2.09 -5.31
N ALA A 99 -28.74 -2.79 -6.29
CA ALA A 99 -29.91 -3.63 -6.05
C ALA A 99 -29.57 -4.83 -5.12
N MET A 100 -28.40 -5.46 -5.33
CA MET A 100 -27.95 -6.56 -4.47
C MET A 100 -27.72 -6.09 -3.03
N LEU A 101 -27.16 -4.89 -2.84
CA LEU A 101 -26.97 -4.30 -1.51
C LEU A 101 -28.30 -3.92 -0.87
N GLN A 102 -29.25 -3.37 -1.61
CA GLN A 102 -30.57 -3.02 -1.10
C GLN A 102 -31.27 -4.23 -0.48
N GLU A 103 -31.25 -5.38 -1.16
CA GLU A 103 -31.84 -6.62 -0.69
C GLU A 103 -31.18 -7.08 0.64
N ALA A 104 -29.86 -7.12 0.71
CA ALA A 104 -29.13 -7.50 1.91
C ALA A 104 -29.34 -6.53 3.09
N LEU A 105 -29.40 -5.23 2.82
CA LEU A 105 -29.57 -4.20 3.84
C LEU A 105 -30.96 -4.23 4.49
N GLN A 106 -32.01 -4.69 3.80
CA GLN A 106 -33.35 -4.85 4.39
C GLN A 106 -33.33 -5.74 5.63
N THR A 107 -32.50 -6.78 5.64
CA THR A 107 -32.33 -7.65 6.81
C THR A 107 -31.58 -6.95 7.95
N THR A 108 -30.56 -6.14 7.62
CA THR A 108 -29.77 -5.41 8.62
C THR A 108 -30.58 -4.29 9.29
N LEU A 109 -31.56 -3.74 8.61
CA LEU A 109 -32.43 -2.66 9.14
C LEU A 109 -33.55 -3.15 10.05
N ARG A 110 -33.59 -4.42 10.41
CA ARG A 110 -34.53 -4.93 11.41
C ARG A 110 -34.23 -4.35 12.80
N LEU A 111 -35.26 -4.13 13.59
CA LEU A 111 -35.13 -3.47 14.90
C LEU A 111 -34.17 -4.18 15.85
N ASP A 112 -34.22 -5.51 15.90
CA ASP A 112 -33.36 -6.35 16.73
C ASP A 112 -31.87 -6.18 16.35
N THR A 113 -31.57 -6.23 15.06
CA THR A 113 -30.19 -6.02 14.54
C THR A 113 -29.72 -4.59 14.80
N LEU A 114 -30.57 -3.59 14.59
CA LEU A 114 -30.22 -2.19 14.86
C LEU A 114 -29.96 -1.95 16.35
N CYS A 115 -30.77 -2.52 17.26
CA CYS A 115 -30.53 -2.41 18.69
C CYS A 115 -29.15 -2.99 19.10
N GLN A 116 -28.74 -4.10 18.50
CA GLN A 116 -27.41 -4.66 18.74
C GLN A 116 -26.31 -3.80 18.14
N ALA A 117 -26.51 -3.26 16.93
CA ALA A 117 -25.53 -2.41 16.24
C ALA A 117 -25.28 -1.06 16.92
N LEU A 118 -26.18 -0.62 17.81
CA LEU A 118 -26.00 0.59 18.63
C LEU A 118 -25.10 0.38 19.86
N GLN A 119 -24.78 -0.89 20.19
CA GLN A 119 -23.90 -1.18 21.33
C GLN A 119 -22.42 -1.02 20.96
N PRO A 120 -21.57 -0.72 21.95
CA PRO A 120 -20.11 -0.71 21.74
C PRO A 120 -19.60 -2.08 21.25
N VAL A 121 -18.71 -2.06 20.26
CA VAL A 121 -18.09 -3.27 19.70
C VAL A 121 -16.62 -3.31 20.11
N GLY A 122 -16.17 -4.44 20.65
CA GLY A 122 -14.76 -4.73 20.87
C GLY A 122 -14.03 -5.05 19.57
N ALA A 123 -12.70 -4.94 19.56
CA ALA A 123 -11.87 -5.20 18.37
C ALA A 123 -12.11 -6.59 17.75
N SER A 124 -12.36 -7.61 18.55
CA SER A 124 -12.59 -8.99 18.11
C SER A 124 -14.06 -9.38 17.91
N ALA A 125 -15.00 -8.49 18.24
CA ALA A 125 -16.43 -8.76 18.19
C ALA A 125 -16.83 -10.09 18.91
N SER A 126 -17.99 -10.69 18.55
CA SER A 126 -18.44 -11.97 19.16
C SER A 126 -17.81 -13.18 18.45
N PRO A 127 -17.77 -14.37 19.10
CA PRO A 127 -17.29 -15.60 18.47
C PRO A 127 -18.04 -15.98 17.19
N SER A 128 -19.36 -15.75 17.14
CA SER A 128 -20.18 -16.03 15.96
C SER A 128 -19.82 -15.12 14.77
N VAL A 129 -19.56 -13.84 15.03
CA VAL A 129 -19.09 -12.87 14.01
C VAL A 129 -17.74 -13.30 13.43
N ARG A 130 -16.82 -13.73 14.30
CA ARG A 130 -15.51 -14.22 13.86
C ARG A 130 -15.61 -15.49 13.02
N ALA A 131 -16.49 -16.41 13.37
CA ALA A 131 -16.70 -17.64 12.59
C ALA A 131 -17.18 -17.35 11.16
N VAL A 132 -18.14 -16.42 11.00
CA VAL A 132 -18.62 -15.99 9.67
C VAL A 132 -17.48 -15.35 8.88
N ALA A 133 -16.71 -14.45 9.49
CA ALA A 133 -15.59 -13.79 8.83
C ALA A 133 -14.45 -14.76 8.46
N ALA A 134 -14.18 -15.79 9.29
CA ALA A 134 -13.22 -16.84 8.99
C ALA A 134 -13.61 -17.63 7.73
N THR A 135 -14.88 -18.04 7.67
CA THR A 135 -15.44 -18.71 6.48
C THR A 135 -15.35 -17.85 5.23
N PHE A 136 -15.67 -16.56 5.36
CA PHE A 136 -15.62 -15.61 4.25
C PHE A 136 -14.19 -15.34 3.72
N LEU A 137 -13.19 -15.34 4.61
CA LEU A 137 -11.79 -15.14 4.22
C LEU A 137 -11.12 -16.42 3.71
N ALA A 138 -11.73 -17.60 3.93
CA ALA A 138 -11.19 -18.87 3.50
C ALA A 138 -10.96 -18.92 1.98
N ARG A 139 -9.77 -19.34 1.57
CA ARG A 139 -9.39 -19.46 0.16
C ARG A 139 -8.20 -20.42 -0.03
N ALA A 140 -8.14 -21.07 -1.19
CA ALA A 140 -6.99 -21.90 -1.58
C ALA A 140 -6.50 -22.87 -0.48
N GLY A 141 -7.42 -23.51 0.24
CA GLY A 141 -7.09 -24.42 1.34
C GLY A 141 -6.67 -23.77 2.65
N TRP A 142 -6.64 -22.46 2.75
CA TRP A 142 -6.39 -21.71 3.98
C TRP A 142 -7.69 -21.19 4.58
N THR A 143 -7.85 -21.37 5.89
CA THR A 143 -8.91 -20.77 6.69
C THR A 143 -8.28 -20.14 7.93
N PRO A 144 -8.47 -18.84 8.21
CA PRO A 144 -7.93 -18.23 9.41
C PRO A 144 -8.58 -18.78 10.67
N ASP A 145 -7.83 -18.84 11.77
CA ASP A 145 -8.39 -19.14 13.08
C ASP A 145 -9.38 -18.03 13.47
N PRO A 146 -10.65 -18.36 13.76
CA PRO A 146 -11.60 -17.36 14.22
C PRO A 146 -11.15 -16.60 15.46
N ALA A 147 -10.35 -17.19 16.34
CA ALA A 147 -9.82 -16.53 17.53
C ALA A 147 -8.87 -15.36 17.21
N GLY A 148 -8.18 -15.43 16.07
CA GLY A 148 -7.27 -14.39 15.59
C GLY A 148 -7.94 -13.26 14.79
N LEU A 149 -9.27 -13.26 14.62
CA LEU A 149 -9.97 -12.27 13.81
C LEU A 149 -10.31 -11.00 14.58
N LEU A 150 -9.97 -9.85 13.95
CA LEU A 150 -10.19 -8.50 14.45
C LEU A 150 -10.83 -7.64 13.35
N PHE A 151 -11.60 -6.60 13.74
CA PHE A 151 -12.43 -5.80 12.83
C PHE A 151 -12.11 -4.32 12.98
N THR A 152 -11.76 -3.69 11.85
CA THR A 152 -11.49 -2.25 11.74
C THR A 152 -12.52 -1.57 10.86
N GLY A 153 -12.61 -0.25 10.90
CA GLY A 153 -13.55 0.49 10.07
C GLY A 153 -13.27 0.36 8.56
N ASN A 154 -12.01 0.10 8.16
CA ASN A 154 -11.62 -0.11 6.75
C ASN A 154 -10.22 -0.75 6.64
N GLY A 155 -9.82 -1.14 5.41
CA GLY A 155 -8.52 -1.76 5.16
C GLY A 155 -7.31 -0.87 5.49
N LYS A 156 -7.40 0.46 5.32
CA LYS A 156 -6.30 1.37 5.68
C LYS A 156 -6.04 1.34 7.19
N GLN A 157 -7.08 1.28 8.00
CA GLN A 157 -6.99 1.13 9.45
C GLN A 157 -6.45 -0.25 9.84
N ALA A 158 -6.80 -1.30 9.11
CA ALA A 158 -6.25 -2.64 9.30
C ALA A 158 -4.72 -2.66 9.08
N ILE A 159 -4.24 -2.05 8.00
CA ILE A 159 -2.81 -1.89 7.72
C ILE A 159 -2.14 -1.09 8.84
N ALA A 160 -2.73 0.05 9.24
CA ALA A 160 -2.17 0.90 10.29
C ALA A 160 -2.04 0.16 11.62
N ALA A 161 -3.06 -0.60 12.03
CA ALA A 161 -3.05 -1.39 13.25
C ALA A 161 -1.99 -2.50 13.20
N ALA A 162 -1.90 -3.23 12.09
CA ALA A 162 -0.90 -4.27 11.89
C ALA A 162 0.53 -3.71 11.93
N MET A 163 0.80 -2.59 11.24
CA MET A 163 2.11 -1.94 11.26
C MET A 163 2.46 -1.41 12.65
N ALA A 164 1.53 -0.74 13.34
CA ALA A 164 1.73 -0.23 14.70
C ALA A 164 1.95 -1.35 15.73
N ALA A 165 1.38 -2.54 15.49
CA ALA A 165 1.65 -3.71 16.31
C ALA A 165 3.06 -4.28 16.10
N LEU A 166 3.68 -4.09 14.93
CA LEU A 166 5.00 -4.62 14.62
C LEU A 166 6.13 -3.67 14.98
N ALA A 167 5.96 -2.36 14.75
CA ALA A 167 7.04 -1.39 14.86
C ALA A 167 6.58 -0.09 15.52
N GLY A 168 7.45 0.50 16.32
CA GLY A 168 7.31 1.84 16.91
C GLY A 168 8.07 2.92 16.14
N PRO A 169 8.04 4.17 16.62
CA PRO A 169 8.76 5.29 16.01
C PRO A 169 10.28 5.03 15.92
N GLY A 170 10.84 5.30 14.74
CA GLY A 170 12.26 5.07 14.43
C GLY A 170 12.62 3.62 14.09
N GLU A 171 11.70 2.68 14.25
CA GLU A 171 11.91 1.29 13.85
C GLU A 171 11.62 1.07 12.36
N ARG A 172 12.10 -0.04 11.80
CA ARG A 172 12.17 -0.29 10.37
C ARG A 172 11.23 -1.40 9.94
N ILE A 173 10.44 -1.15 8.88
CA ILE A 173 9.63 -2.17 8.18
C ILE A 173 10.09 -2.25 6.73
N GLY A 174 10.38 -3.48 6.27
CA GLY A 174 10.62 -3.75 4.86
C GLY A 174 9.33 -3.61 4.06
N VAL A 175 9.42 -3.01 2.89
CA VAL A 175 8.29 -2.90 1.95
C VAL A 175 8.81 -3.07 0.53
N GLU A 176 7.98 -3.50 -0.37
CA GLU A 176 8.29 -3.53 -1.80
C GLU A 176 8.70 -2.13 -2.29
N ALA A 177 9.76 -2.02 -3.12
CA ALA A 177 10.35 -0.74 -3.55
C ALA A 177 9.35 0.19 -4.24
N LEU A 178 8.35 -0.40 -4.91
CA LEU A 178 7.11 0.24 -5.32
C LEU A 178 6.01 -0.33 -4.44
N THR A 179 5.30 0.50 -3.71
CA THR A 179 4.28 0.02 -2.77
C THR A 179 3.03 0.90 -2.79
N TYR A 180 1.96 0.43 -2.19
CA TYR A 180 0.72 1.18 -2.06
C TYR A 180 0.98 2.53 -1.35
N PRO A 181 0.66 3.69 -1.97
CA PRO A 181 1.06 5.00 -1.45
C PRO A 181 0.58 5.29 -0.03
N VAL A 182 -0.58 4.74 0.36
CA VAL A 182 -1.14 4.93 1.71
C VAL A 182 -0.23 4.36 2.80
N VAL A 183 0.49 3.28 2.51
CA VAL A 183 1.46 2.67 3.45
C VAL A 183 2.56 3.67 3.82
N LYS A 184 3.01 4.49 2.85
CA LYS A 184 4.00 5.54 3.11
C LYS A 184 3.45 6.59 4.08
N GLY A 185 2.19 7.01 3.88
CA GLY A 185 1.51 7.95 4.78
C GLY A 185 1.28 7.38 6.18
N ILE A 186 0.87 6.11 6.27
CA ILE A 186 0.70 5.40 7.55
C ILE A 186 2.05 5.32 8.29
N ALA A 187 3.11 4.89 7.62
CA ALA A 187 4.44 4.78 8.21
C ALA A 187 4.95 6.14 8.70
N ALA A 188 4.80 7.21 7.89
CA ALA A 188 5.17 8.56 8.29
C ALA A 188 4.41 9.02 9.54
N ARG A 189 3.11 8.77 9.61
CA ARG A 189 2.28 9.10 10.77
C ARG A 189 2.68 8.33 12.03
N LEU A 190 3.08 7.07 11.89
CA LEU A 190 3.53 6.22 12.99
C LEU A 190 5.02 6.42 13.34
N GLY A 191 5.74 7.24 12.58
CA GLY A 191 7.18 7.43 12.74
C GLY A 191 8.01 6.22 12.32
N ILE A 192 7.45 5.27 11.56
CA ILE A 192 8.11 4.06 11.09
C ILE A 192 8.95 4.37 9.84
N MET A 193 10.15 3.81 9.77
CA MET A 193 11.04 3.92 8.63
C MET A 193 10.76 2.78 7.63
N LEU A 194 10.35 3.13 6.41
CA LEU A 194 10.19 2.14 5.34
C LEU A 194 11.53 1.85 4.66
N VAL A 195 11.83 0.57 4.50
CA VAL A 195 13.03 0.07 3.80
C VAL A 195 12.60 -0.55 2.48
N PRO A 196 12.96 0.07 1.33
CA PRO A 196 12.60 -0.47 0.03
C PRO A 196 13.34 -1.77 -0.26
N LEU A 197 12.61 -2.81 -0.63
CA LEU A 197 13.12 -4.12 -0.98
C LEU A 197 12.99 -4.35 -2.50
N ARG A 198 13.93 -5.07 -3.08
CA ARG A 198 13.97 -5.34 -4.52
C ARG A 198 12.74 -6.12 -4.98
N LEU A 199 12.27 -5.77 -6.17
CA LEU A 199 11.23 -6.45 -6.92
C LEU A 199 11.79 -6.97 -8.24
N ASP A 200 11.23 -8.07 -8.72
CA ASP A 200 11.36 -8.57 -10.08
C ASP A 200 9.96 -8.87 -10.67
N GLU A 201 9.89 -9.53 -11.80
CA GLU A 201 8.64 -9.91 -12.47
C GLU A 201 7.76 -10.88 -11.66
N LYS A 202 8.29 -11.49 -10.60
CA LYS A 202 7.59 -12.39 -9.68
C LYS A 202 7.27 -11.75 -8.32
N GLY A 203 7.52 -10.44 -8.16
CA GLY A 203 7.30 -9.68 -6.94
C GLY A 203 8.54 -9.54 -6.04
N LEU A 204 8.35 -9.51 -4.72
CA LEU A 204 9.43 -9.34 -3.76
C LEU A 204 10.53 -10.40 -3.92
N VAL A 205 11.78 -9.94 -4.02
CA VAL A 205 12.97 -10.81 -4.05
C VAL A 205 13.40 -11.16 -2.61
N PRO A 206 13.33 -12.45 -2.18
CA PRO A 206 13.60 -12.85 -0.80
C PRO A 206 15.01 -12.47 -0.31
N ASP A 207 16.03 -12.61 -1.16
CA ASP A 207 17.40 -12.23 -0.82
C ASP A 207 17.51 -10.75 -0.43
N GLY A 208 16.74 -9.88 -1.08
CA GLY A 208 16.68 -8.46 -0.73
C GLY A 208 16.14 -8.22 0.69
N LEU A 209 15.19 -9.04 1.17
CA LEU A 209 14.70 -9.00 2.54
C LEU A 209 15.79 -9.44 3.53
N LEU A 210 16.47 -10.54 3.25
CA LEU A 210 17.56 -11.06 4.07
C LEU A 210 18.74 -10.07 4.16
N GLU A 211 19.15 -9.50 3.03
CA GLU A 211 20.22 -8.49 2.96
C GLU A 211 19.86 -7.23 3.78
N ALA A 212 18.63 -6.72 3.62
CA ALA A 212 18.16 -5.53 4.33
C ALA A 212 18.10 -5.77 5.85
N HIS A 213 17.63 -6.96 6.28
CA HIS A 213 17.57 -7.33 7.69
C HIS A 213 18.96 -7.48 8.32
N ARG A 214 19.91 -8.14 7.62
CA ARG A 214 21.31 -8.27 8.08
C ARG A 214 22.04 -6.94 8.15
N SER A 215 21.77 -6.03 7.20
CA SER A 215 22.35 -4.68 7.19
C SER A 215 21.93 -3.86 8.42
N ALA A 216 20.66 -3.89 8.77
CA ALA A 216 20.12 -3.35 10.02
C ALA A 216 18.74 -3.98 10.27
N PRO A 217 18.44 -4.39 11.52
CA PRO A 217 17.25 -5.16 11.83
C PRO A 217 15.95 -4.52 11.35
N LEU A 218 15.11 -5.30 10.67
CA LEU A 218 13.73 -5.00 10.37
C LEU A 218 12.85 -5.55 11.48
N LYS A 219 11.75 -4.86 11.78
CA LYS A 219 10.70 -5.34 12.72
C LYS A 219 9.61 -6.14 12.04
N GLY A 220 9.52 -6.04 10.73
CA GLY A 220 8.55 -6.76 9.94
C GLY A 220 8.65 -6.42 8.45
N LEU A 221 7.75 -7.02 7.70
CA LEU A 221 7.57 -6.86 6.27
C LEU A 221 6.11 -6.45 6.00
N TYR A 222 5.86 -5.48 5.12
CA TYR A 222 4.57 -5.29 4.46
C TYR A 222 4.70 -5.71 3.01
N VAL A 223 3.78 -6.54 2.52
CA VAL A 223 3.85 -7.15 1.20
C VAL A 223 2.47 -7.37 0.58
N GLN A 224 2.37 -7.21 -0.74
CA GLN A 224 1.19 -7.49 -1.55
C GLN A 224 1.46 -8.65 -2.52
N PRO A 225 1.29 -9.92 -2.10
CA PRO A 225 1.71 -11.06 -2.93
C PRO A 225 0.75 -11.37 -4.09
N SER A 226 -0.46 -10.83 -4.09
CA SER A 226 -1.46 -11.04 -5.15
C SER A 226 -1.87 -9.70 -5.76
N LEU A 227 -1.80 -9.60 -7.09
CA LEU A 227 -2.23 -8.43 -7.85
C LEU A 227 -1.63 -7.14 -7.31
N HIS A 228 -0.31 -7.15 -7.13
CA HIS A 228 0.48 -6.10 -6.51
C HIS A 228 0.17 -4.71 -7.06
N ASN A 229 -0.10 -3.74 -6.20
CA ASN A 229 -0.31 -2.35 -6.60
C ASN A 229 1.00 -1.55 -6.43
N PRO A 230 1.65 -1.07 -7.53
CA PRO A 230 1.01 -0.75 -8.81
C PRO A 230 1.22 -1.73 -9.95
N LEU A 231 2.07 -2.74 -9.82
CA LEU A 231 2.59 -3.52 -10.94
C LEU A 231 1.61 -4.54 -11.54
N GLY A 232 0.53 -4.87 -10.80
CA GLY A 232 -0.43 -5.89 -11.23
C GLY A 232 0.16 -7.31 -11.31
N ILE A 233 1.31 -7.56 -10.69
CA ILE A 233 1.96 -8.88 -10.67
C ILE A 233 1.44 -9.73 -9.50
N THR A 234 1.53 -11.04 -9.66
CA THR A 234 1.17 -12.02 -8.63
C THR A 234 2.33 -12.97 -8.41
N MET A 235 2.74 -13.14 -7.15
CA MET A 235 3.77 -14.12 -6.79
C MET A 235 3.31 -15.54 -7.10
N ASP A 236 4.14 -16.32 -7.77
CA ASP A 236 3.93 -17.74 -7.92
C ASP A 236 4.15 -18.50 -6.60
N ASP A 237 3.75 -19.78 -6.57
CA ASP A 237 3.85 -20.61 -5.37
C ASP A 237 5.30 -20.83 -4.90
N ALA A 238 6.27 -20.85 -5.82
CA ALA A 238 7.67 -20.97 -5.45
C ALA A 238 8.13 -19.71 -4.71
N ARG A 239 7.86 -18.52 -5.26
CA ARG A 239 8.20 -17.24 -4.64
C ARG A 239 7.53 -17.07 -3.29
N ARG A 240 6.27 -17.48 -3.12
CA ARG A 240 5.58 -17.45 -1.82
C ARG A 240 6.26 -18.34 -0.78
N ARG A 241 6.68 -19.55 -1.17
CA ARG A 241 7.46 -20.44 -0.28
C ARG A 241 8.80 -19.82 0.10
N ASP A 242 9.50 -19.22 -0.84
CA ASP A 242 10.80 -18.58 -0.58
C ASP A 242 10.67 -17.39 0.39
N VAL A 243 9.63 -16.55 0.20
CA VAL A 243 9.32 -15.46 1.14
C VAL A 243 8.97 -16.00 2.53
N ALA A 244 8.11 -17.04 2.61
CA ALA A 244 7.75 -17.67 3.88
C ALA A 244 8.98 -18.29 4.59
N ALA A 245 9.88 -18.91 3.84
CA ALA A 245 11.13 -19.45 4.37
C ALA A 245 12.05 -18.33 4.91
N ALA A 246 12.18 -17.21 4.19
CA ALA A 246 12.95 -16.05 4.64
C ALA A 246 12.36 -15.44 5.94
N LEU A 247 11.04 -15.35 6.06
CA LEU A 247 10.37 -14.90 7.29
C LEU A 247 10.66 -15.84 8.47
N ALA A 248 10.63 -17.14 8.23
CA ALA A 248 10.93 -18.15 9.26
C ALA A 248 12.40 -18.11 9.70
N GLN A 249 13.32 -18.00 8.74
CA GLN A 249 14.77 -17.96 8.98
C GLN A 249 15.17 -16.79 9.87
N GLU A 250 14.65 -15.58 9.61
CA GLU A 250 15.02 -14.36 10.33
C GLU A 250 14.05 -14.04 11.50
N GLY A 251 13.07 -14.89 11.77
CA GLY A 251 12.09 -14.64 12.82
C GLY A 251 11.19 -13.43 12.57
N LEU A 252 11.05 -13.00 11.31
CA LEU A 252 10.26 -11.83 10.92
C LEU A 252 8.78 -12.12 10.83
N THR A 253 7.96 -11.09 11.09
CA THR A 253 6.52 -11.10 10.85
C THR A 253 6.19 -10.27 9.61
N ALA A 254 5.27 -10.76 8.77
CA ALA A 254 4.76 -10.02 7.63
C ALA A 254 3.33 -9.54 7.85
N VAL A 255 3.01 -8.40 7.27
CA VAL A 255 1.65 -7.94 6.98
C VAL A 255 1.37 -8.26 5.52
N GLU A 256 0.54 -9.25 5.27
CA GLU A 256 0.04 -9.60 3.93
C GLU A 256 -1.19 -8.76 3.62
N ASP A 257 -1.06 -7.81 2.70
CA ASP A 257 -2.20 -7.04 2.18
C ASP A 257 -2.93 -7.86 1.11
N ALA A 258 -4.06 -8.43 1.50
CA ALA A 258 -4.88 -9.31 0.69
C ALA A 258 -6.09 -8.61 0.06
N ILE A 259 -6.08 -7.28 -0.05
CA ILE A 259 -7.22 -6.46 -0.53
C ILE A 259 -7.75 -6.87 -1.90
N TYR A 260 -6.88 -7.45 -2.75
CA TYR A 260 -7.24 -8.01 -4.06
C TYR A 260 -7.31 -9.55 -4.07
N GLY A 261 -7.14 -10.20 -2.91
CA GLY A 261 -7.17 -11.66 -2.80
C GLY A 261 -8.46 -12.30 -3.26
N PHE A 262 -9.58 -11.57 -3.26
CA PHE A 262 -10.85 -12.04 -3.80
C PHE A 262 -10.88 -12.18 -5.33
N LEU A 263 -9.94 -11.58 -6.05
CA LEU A 263 -9.77 -11.70 -7.50
C LEU A 263 -8.82 -12.82 -7.88
N ALA A 264 -8.09 -13.37 -6.90
CA ALA A 264 -7.01 -14.33 -7.08
C ALA A 264 -7.28 -15.58 -6.25
N ASP A 265 -6.82 -16.73 -6.70
CA ASP A 265 -7.05 -18.03 -6.05
C ASP A 265 -5.75 -18.65 -5.50
N GLU A 266 -4.68 -17.85 -5.34
CA GLU A 266 -3.40 -18.31 -4.83
C GLU A 266 -3.44 -18.54 -3.31
N VAL A 267 -2.60 -19.49 -2.87
CA VAL A 267 -2.38 -19.79 -1.45
C VAL A 267 -1.78 -18.56 -0.75
N PRO A 268 -2.40 -18.00 0.31
CA PRO A 268 -1.85 -16.86 1.02
C PRO A 268 -0.54 -17.23 1.74
N LEU A 269 0.34 -16.24 1.97
CA LEU A 269 1.55 -16.43 2.79
C LEU A 269 1.21 -16.94 4.19
N ALA A 270 0.07 -16.53 4.73
CA ALA A 270 -0.43 -17.00 6.03
C ALA A 270 -0.65 -18.52 6.10
N ALA A 271 -0.91 -19.19 4.97
CA ALA A 271 -0.99 -20.65 4.93
C ALA A 271 0.39 -21.31 5.03
N LEU A 272 1.43 -20.62 4.53
CA LEU A 272 2.81 -21.13 4.50
C LEU A 272 3.60 -20.76 5.75
N ALA A 273 3.22 -19.67 6.43
CA ALA A 273 3.85 -19.19 7.65
C ALA A 273 2.78 -18.70 8.65
N PRO A 274 1.92 -19.59 9.19
CA PRO A 274 0.73 -19.23 9.96
C PRO A 274 1.03 -18.45 11.24
N ASP A 275 2.19 -18.68 11.86
CA ASP A 275 2.60 -17.99 13.08
C ASP A 275 3.29 -16.63 12.82
N ARG A 276 3.48 -16.24 11.55
CA ARG A 276 4.31 -15.08 11.17
C ARG A 276 3.62 -14.10 10.24
N VAL A 277 2.39 -14.36 9.79
CA VAL A 277 1.72 -13.51 8.83
C VAL A 277 0.42 -12.98 9.41
N ILE A 278 0.30 -11.66 9.47
CA ILE A 278 -0.93 -10.93 9.74
C ILE A 278 -1.57 -10.64 8.37
N VAL A 279 -2.73 -11.22 8.09
CA VAL A 279 -3.48 -10.93 6.86
C VAL A 279 -4.38 -9.72 7.10
N VAL A 280 -4.34 -8.75 6.20
CA VAL A 280 -5.28 -7.61 6.18
C VAL A 280 -6.11 -7.65 4.90
N ASP A 281 -7.43 -7.49 5.04
CA ASP A 281 -8.40 -7.45 3.94
C ASP A 281 -9.50 -6.43 4.25
N SER A 282 -10.36 -6.12 3.31
CA SER A 282 -11.55 -5.31 3.57
C SER A 282 -12.63 -5.49 2.48
N LEU A 283 -13.85 -5.08 2.82
CA LEU A 283 -14.96 -5.02 1.87
C LEU A 283 -14.84 -3.86 0.86
N SER A 284 -13.90 -2.93 1.03
CA SER A 284 -13.77 -1.73 0.18
C SER A 284 -13.63 -2.03 -1.32
N LYS A 285 -12.86 -3.08 -1.67
CA LYS A 285 -12.66 -3.47 -3.08
C LYS A 285 -13.63 -4.57 -3.50
N ARG A 286 -13.87 -5.52 -2.60
CA ARG A 286 -14.77 -6.65 -2.86
C ARG A 286 -16.23 -6.20 -2.97
N VAL A 287 -16.67 -5.29 -2.10
CA VAL A 287 -18.02 -4.69 -2.14
C VAL A 287 -17.93 -3.24 -2.62
N ALA A 288 -17.80 -2.28 -1.73
CA ALA A 288 -17.71 -0.86 -2.08
C ALA A 288 -17.07 -0.05 -0.94
N PRO A 289 -16.44 1.10 -1.24
CA PRO A 289 -15.85 1.95 -0.21
C PRO A 289 -16.88 2.55 0.75
N GLY A 290 -18.15 2.74 0.32
CA GLY A 290 -19.23 3.27 1.14
C GLY A 290 -19.83 2.27 2.13
N VAL A 291 -19.57 0.96 1.95
CA VAL A 291 -19.99 -0.13 2.86
C VAL A 291 -18.77 -0.96 3.22
N THR A 292 -17.73 -0.29 3.73
CA THR A 292 -16.46 -0.94 4.04
C THR A 292 -16.41 -1.46 5.48
N LEU A 293 -15.70 -2.56 5.64
CA LEU A 293 -15.28 -3.14 6.90
C LEU A 293 -13.87 -3.68 6.69
N GLY A 294 -12.94 -3.36 7.58
CA GLY A 294 -11.60 -3.94 7.55
C GLY A 294 -11.54 -5.22 8.38
N LEU A 295 -10.80 -6.18 7.89
CA LEU A 295 -10.62 -7.51 8.47
C LEU A 295 -9.12 -7.72 8.72
N VAL A 296 -8.78 -8.21 9.90
CA VAL A 296 -7.41 -8.61 10.25
C VAL A 296 -7.48 -10.05 10.75
N ALA A 297 -6.67 -10.94 10.17
CA ALA A 297 -6.44 -12.27 10.71
C ALA A 297 -4.99 -12.31 11.24
N ALA A 298 -4.86 -12.32 12.57
CA ALA A 298 -3.56 -12.27 13.24
C ALA A 298 -3.24 -13.63 13.87
N PRO A 299 -1.97 -14.06 13.87
CA PRO A 299 -1.51 -15.20 14.67
C PRO A 299 -1.82 -14.98 16.15
N ALA A 300 -2.09 -16.07 16.88
CA ALA A 300 -2.52 -16.01 18.29
C ALA A 300 -1.61 -15.12 19.17
N GLN A 301 -0.28 -15.27 19.02
CA GLN A 301 0.71 -14.50 19.78
C GLN A 301 0.77 -13.01 19.44
N LEU A 302 0.17 -12.58 18.33
CA LEU A 302 0.12 -11.18 17.89
C LEU A 302 -1.26 -10.54 18.06
N CYS A 303 -2.30 -11.34 18.29
CA CYS A 303 -3.69 -10.89 18.33
C CYS A 303 -3.89 -9.74 19.34
N ASP A 304 -3.40 -9.88 20.57
CA ASP A 304 -3.52 -8.86 21.61
C ASP A 304 -2.76 -7.57 21.27
N ARG A 305 -1.59 -7.69 20.66
CA ARG A 305 -0.82 -6.51 20.22
C ARG A 305 -1.55 -5.73 19.14
N VAL A 306 -2.12 -6.42 18.14
CA VAL A 306 -2.93 -5.80 17.08
C VAL A 306 -4.20 -5.20 17.66
N ALA A 307 -4.92 -5.92 18.52
CA ALA A 307 -6.13 -5.44 19.18
C ALA A 307 -5.84 -4.20 20.04
N ASN A 308 -4.68 -4.15 20.73
CA ASN A 308 -4.28 -2.97 21.49
C ASN A 308 -3.98 -1.77 20.58
N ALA A 309 -3.25 -1.97 19.48
CA ALA A 309 -3.00 -0.93 18.49
C ALA A 309 -4.31 -0.39 17.89
N MET A 310 -5.28 -1.26 17.62
CA MET A 310 -6.62 -0.85 17.15
C MET A 310 -7.35 0.02 18.15
N ARG A 311 -7.35 -0.34 19.43
CA ARG A 311 -8.03 0.43 20.48
C ARG A 311 -7.37 1.80 20.70
N THR A 312 -6.05 1.84 20.78
CA THR A 312 -5.30 3.08 21.03
C THR A 312 -5.29 4.01 19.82
N GLY A 313 -5.38 3.47 18.59
CA GLY A 313 -5.49 4.23 17.35
C GLY A 313 -6.93 4.66 17.00
N ALA A 314 -7.94 4.25 17.77
CA ALA A 314 -9.36 4.43 17.46
C ALA A 314 -9.75 3.82 16.10
N TRP A 315 -9.21 2.65 15.77
CA TRP A 315 -9.40 1.99 14.47
C TRP A 315 -10.38 0.81 14.53
N THR A 316 -10.98 0.55 15.67
CA THR A 316 -12.00 -0.51 15.83
C THR A 316 -13.24 -0.22 14.98
N ALA A 317 -13.82 -1.25 14.38
CA ALA A 317 -15.08 -1.13 13.65
C ALA A 317 -16.21 -0.67 14.58
N THR A 318 -17.15 0.10 14.02
CA THR A 318 -18.38 0.47 14.73
C THR A 318 -19.52 -0.51 14.41
N GLY A 319 -20.55 -0.55 15.28
CA GLY A 319 -21.58 -1.60 15.25
C GLY A 319 -22.34 -1.72 13.92
N LEU A 320 -22.79 -0.60 13.34
CA LEU A 320 -23.59 -0.65 12.10
C LEU A 320 -22.77 -1.13 10.88
N PRO A 321 -21.57 -0.59 10.58
CA PRO A 321 -20.73 -1.16 9.53
C PRO A 321 -20.36 -2.63 9.74
N LEU A 322 -20.15 -3.05 10.98
CA LEU A 322 -19.90 -4.46 11.31
C LEU A 322 -21.14 -5.32 11.01
N ALA A 323 -22.34 -4.89 11.42
CA ALA A 323 -23.59 -5.62 11.17
C ALA A 323 -23.88 -5.75 9.66
N ILE A 324 -23.67 -4.67 8.89
CA ILE A 324 -23.81 -4.67 7.42
C ILE A 324 -22.79 -5.64 6.80
N GLY A 325 -21.51 -5.50 7.16
CA GLY A 325 -20.46 -6.36 6.63
C GLY A 325 -20.70 -7.82 6.94
N LEU A 326 -21.13 -8.14 8.17
CA LEU A 326 -21.47 -9.49 8.59
C LEU A 326 -22.64 -10.07 7.77
N GLN A 327 -23.70 -9.29 7.57
CA GLN A 327 -24.84 -9.71 6.75
C GLN A 327 -24.40 -10.05 5.32
N LEU A 328 -23.63 -9.16 4.69
CA LEU A 328 -23.13 -9.36 3.31
C LEU A 328 -22.21 -10.58 3.16
N MET A 329 -21.46 -10.92 4.22
CA MET A 329 -20.64 -12.12 4.27
C MET A 329 -21.50 -13.39 4.50
N ALA A 330 -22.44 -13.33 5.43
CA ALA A 330 -23.24 -14.47 5.86
C ALA A 330 -24.25 -14.93 4.80
N ASP A 331 -24.89 -14.00 4.07
CA ASP A 331 -25.89 -14.30 3.03
C ASP A 331 -25.27 -14.56 1.64
N GLY A 332 -23.93 -14.47 1.53
CA GLY A 332 -23.19 -14.69 0.28
C GLY A 332 -23.25 -13.54 -0.72
N THR A 333 -23.84 -12.39 -0.36
CA THR A 333 -23.91 -11.22 -1.25
C THR A 333 -22.52 -10.69 -1.60
N ALA A 334 -21.61 -10.58 -0.60
CA ALA A 334 -20.23 -10.15 -0.85
C ALA A 334 -19.48 -11.10 -1.79
N GLU A 335 -19.69 -12.41 -1.67
CA GLU A 335 -19.09 -13.40 -2.57
C GLU A 335 -19.68 -13.34 -3.98
N ARG A 336 -20.98 -13.15 -4.11
CA ARG A 336 -21.67 -12.98 -5.39
C ARG A 336 -21.15 -11.73 -6.13
N ILE A 337 -21.01 -10.60 -5.43
CA ILE A 337 -20.40 -9.38 -5.98
C ILE A 337 -18.95 -9.64 -6.40
N GLY A 338 -18.17 -10.34 -5.56
CA GLY A 338 -16.80 -10.70 -5.85
C GLY A 338 -16.65 -11.52 -7.15
N ARG A 339 -17.52 -12.51 -7.38
CA ARG A 339 -17.54 -13.28 -8.64
C ARG A 339 -17.83 -12.42 -9.86
N LEU A 340 -18.81 -11.51 -9.78
CA LEU A 340 -19.10 -10.59 -10.88
C LEU A 340 -17.92 -9.66 -11.17
N LYS A 341 -17.22 -9.20 -10.13
CA LYS A 341 -16.03 -8.36 -10.28
C LYS A 341 -14.85 -9.11 -10.91
N ARG A 342 -14.68 -10.41 -10.66
CA ARG A 342 -13.67 -11.23 -11.36
C ARG A 342 -13.89 -11.20 -12.88
N ALA A 343 -15.12 -11.39 -13.32
CA ALA A 343 -15.46 -11.34 -14.74
C ALA A 343 -15.27 -9.94 -15.34
N ASP A 344 -15.69 -8.90 -14.63
CA ASP A 344 -15.54 -7.50 -15.04
C ASP A 344 -14.05 -7.10 -15.13
N ALA A 345 -13.22 -7.50 -14.15
CA ALA A 345 -11.78 -7.25 -14.17
C ALA A 345 -11.10 -7.89 -15.39
N ALA A 346 -11.40 -9.14 -15.66
CA ALA A 346 -10.87 -9.85 -16.83
C ALA A 346 -11.24 -9.17 -18.15
N ALA A 347 -12.50 -8.73 -18.30
CA ALA A 347 -12.96 -8.04 -19.50
C ALA A 347 -12.26 -6.67 -19.68
N ARG A 348 -12.06 -5.91 -18.60
CA ARG A 348 -11.36 -4.63 -18.63
C ARG A 348 -9.87 -4.78 -18.92
N GLN A 349 -9.22 -5.82 -18.38
CA GLN A 349 -7.84 -6.14 -18.72
C GLN A 349 -7.68 -6.56 -20.20
N ALA A 350 -8.59 -7.36 -20.73
CA ALA A 350 -8.58 -7.71 -22.15
C ALA A 350 -8.69 -6.46 -23.03
N MET A 351 -9.61 -5.54 -22.68
CA MET A 351 -9.76 -4.25 -23.36
C MET A 351 -8.48 -3.40 -23.29
N ALA A 352 -7.85 -3.30 -22.11
CA ALA A 352 -6.63 -2.51 -21.96
C ALA A 352 -5.48 -3.08 -22.80
N ARG A 353 -5.33 -4.39 -22.83
CA ARG A 353 -4.32 -5.07 -23.67
C ARG A 353 -4.58 -4.90 -25.16
N GLU A 354 -5.84 -4.96 -25.58
CA GLU A 354 -6.25 -4.71 -26.98
C GLU A 354 -5.92 -3.27 -27.40
N VAL A 355 -6.38 -2.30 -26.60
CA VAL A 355 -6.25 -0.88 -26.98
C VAL A 355 -4.80 -0.40 -26.89
N LEU A 356 -4.03 -0.86 -25.91
CA LEU A 356 -2.63 -0.47 -25.70
C LEU A 356 -1.64 -1.50 -26.31
N ALA A 357 -2.10 -2.32 -27.28
CA ALA A 357 -1.23 -3.27 -27.97
C ALA A 357 -0.04 -2.55 -28.63
N GLY A 358 1.16 -3.13 -28.48
CA GLY A 358 2.42 -2.53 -28.96
C GLY A 358 3.15 -1.67 -27.93
N HIS A 359 2.52 -1.32 -26.80
CA HIS A 359 3.16 -0.63 -25.68
C HIS A 359 3.52 -1.60 -24.56
N ARG A 360 4.47 -1.20 -23.71
CA ARG A 360 4.95 -2.00 -22.57
C ARG A 360 3.95 -1.93 -21.42
N LEU A 361 2.89 -2.76 -21.51
CA LEU A 361 1.83 -2.86 -20.51
C LEU A 361 2.01 -4.14 -19.70
N SER A 362 2.17 -4.01 -18.38
CA SER A 362 2.26 -5.13 -17.44
C SER A 362 1.03 -5.17 -16.54
N ALA A 363 0.40 -6.33 -16.43
CA ALA A 363 -0.64 -6.63 -15.44
C ALA A 363 -1.02 -8.11 -15.48
N ASP A 364 -1.49 -8.66 -14.36
CA ASP A 364 -2.25 -9.92 -14.32
C ASP A 364 -3.61 -9.72 -15.01
N ALA A 365 -4.09 -10.74 -15.69
CA ALA A 365 -5.39 -10.70 -16.42
C ALA A 365 -6.60 -10.47 -15.47
N ARG A 366 -6.42 -10.67 -14.18
CA ARG A 366 -7.44 -10.52 -13.12
C ARG A 366 -7.40 -9.16 -12.41
N ALA A 367 -6.37 -8.33 -12.67
CA ALA A 367 -6.18 -7.07 -11.97
C ALA A 367 -7.12 -5.97 -12.49
N TYR A 368 -7.55 -5.09 -11.61
CA TYR A 368 -8.27 -3.85 -11.97
C TYR A 368 -7.35 -2.66 -12.26
N HIS A 369 -6.04 -2.91 -12.40
CA HIS A 369 -5.06 -1.88 -12.77
C HIS A 369 -3.99 -2.46 -13.67
N ALA A 370 -3.35 -1.59 -14.42
CA ALA A 370 -2.26 -1.93 -15.30
C ALA A 370 -1.11 -0.95 -15.11
N TRP A 371 0.10 -1.42 -15.31
CA TRP A 371 1.33 -0.65 -15.28
C TRP A 371 1.82 -0.43 -16.70
N LEU A 372 1.88 0.84 -17.13
CA LEU A 372 2.28 1.25 -18.44
C LEU A 372 3.64 1.95 -18.36
N GLU A 373 4.69 1.31 -18.90
CA GLU A 373 5.99 1.96 -19.07
C GLU A 373 5.95 2.92 -20.26
N LEU A 374 6.47 4.11 -20.04
CA LEU A 374 6.47 5.15 -21.05
C LEU A 374 7.76 5.11 -21.89
N PRO A 375 7.70 5.41 -23.19
CA PRO A 375 8.89 5.57 -24.03
C PRO A 375 9.76 6.75 -23.55
N ASP A 376 11.03 6.76 -23.94
CA ASP A 376 12.02 7.76 -23.51
C ASP A 376 11.66 9.21 -23.88
N ALA A 377 10.84 9.38 -24.91
CA ALA A 377 10.28 10.68 -25.30
C ALA A 377 9.37 11.32 -24.24
N TRP A 378 8.86 10.52 -23.30
CA TRP A 378 8.01 10.98 -22.21
C TRP A 378 8.72 10.90 -20.85
N ARG A 379 8.39 11.83 -19.97
CA ARG A 379 8.56 11.71 -18.52
C ARG A 379 7.21 11.46 -17.89
N ALA A 380 7.15 10.61 -16.85
CA ALA A 380 5.89 10.26 -16.22
C ALA A 380 5.08 11.48 -15.79
N GLU A 381 5.73 12.49 -15.22
CA GLU A 381 5.09 13.72 -14.74
C GLU A 381 4.53 14.56 -15.90
N THR A 382 5.26 14.67 -17.02
CA THR A 382 4.78 15.42 -18.20
C THR A 382 3.66 14.66 -18.92
N PHE A 383 3.73 13.34 -18.96
CA PHE A 383 2.65 12.50 -19.49
C PHE A 383 1.37 12.62 -18.65
N VAL A 384 1.46 12.55 -17.32
CA VAL A 384 0.33 12.77 -16.41
C VAL A 384 -0.30 14.13 -16.64
N ALA A 385 0.52 15.18 -16.78
CA ALA A 385 0.01 16.52 -17.07
C ALA A 385 -0.68 16.60 -18.45
N ALA A 386 -0.18 15.92 -19.48
CA ALA A 386 -0.80 15.85 -20.81
C ALA A 386 -2.12 15.07 -20.76
N ALA A 387 -2.14 13.92 -20.09
CA ALA A 387 -3.36 13.14 -19.88
C ALA A 387 -4.44 13.95 -19.14
N TYR A 388 -4.04 14.69 -18.10
CA TYR A 388 -4.96 15.54 -17.34
C TYR A 388 -5.57 16.67 -18.19
N ARG A 389 -4.75 17.32 -19.07
CA ARG A 389 -5.29 18.29 -20.05
C ARG A 389 -6.27 17.66 -21.03
N SER A 390 -6.14 16.36 -21.31
CA SER A 390 -7.10 15.59 -22.12
C SER A 390 -8.28 15.07 -21.30
N GLY A 391 -8.44 15.50 -20.05
CA GLY A 391 -9.53 15.12 -19.17
C GLY A 391 -9.35 13.76 -18.48
N ILE A 392 -8.13 13.19 -18.46
CA ILE A 392 -7.86 11.86 -17.90
C ILE A 392 -6.85 11.97 -16.75
N ALA A 393 -7.23 11.50 -15.57
CA ALA A 393 -6.32 11.36 -14.44
C ALA A 393 -5.66 9.97 -14.45
N VAL A 394 -4.33 9.90 -14.36
CA VAL A 394 -3.53 8.68 -14.18
C VAL A 394 -2.45 8.90 -13.14
N CYS A 395 -2.00 7.84 -12.47
CA CYS A 395 -1.07 7.95 -11.36
C CYS A 395 0.39 7.70 -11.80
N PRO A 396 1.34 8.64 -11.57
CA PRO A 396 2.74 8.46 -11.96
C PRO A 396 3.43 7.40 -11.09
N GLY A 397 4.46 6.75 -11.63
CA GLY A 397 5.27 5.76 -10.91
C GLY A 397 5.90 6.31 -9.64
N SER A 398 6.24 7.60 -9.60
CA SER A 398 6.81 8.28 -8.45
C SER A 398 5.89 8.27 -7.21
N ALA A 399 4.57 8.20 -7.39
CA ALA A 399 3.62 8.08 -6.29
C ALA A 399 3.82 6.78 -5.48
N PHE A 400 4.27 5.71 -6.12
CA PHE A 400 4.45 4.39 -5.50
C PHE A 400 5.87 4.15 -4.98
N ALA A 401 6.87 4.84 -5.51
CA ALA A 401 8.26 4.66 -5.10
C ALA A 401 8.46 5.02 -3.62
N VAL A 402 9.15 4.15 -2.89
CA VAL A 402 9.52 4.36 -1.48
C VAL A 402 10.70 5.29 -1.38
N SER A 403 11.69 5.15 -2.27
CA SER A 403 12.86 6.02 -2.35
C SER A 403 12.67 7.10 -3.40
N ALA A 404 12.92 8.35 -3.03
CA ALA A 404 12.95 9.45 -3.99
C ALA A 404 14.02 9.21 -5.07
N GLY A 405 13.72 9.54 -6.33
CA GLY A 405 14.66 9.40 -7.46
C GLY A 405 14.80 7.99 -8.04
N HIS A 406 14.07 7.00 -7.53
CA HIS A 406 14.10 5.61 -8.02
C HIS A 406 12.75 5.16 -8.63
N ALA A 407 11.93 6.11 -9.04
CA ALA A 407 10.67 5.80 -9.70
C ALA A 407 10.91 5.41 -11.16
N PRO A 408 10.34 4.29 -11.64
CA PRO A 408 10.31 3.97 -13.06
C PRO A 408 9.57 5.03 -13.87
N ASN A 409 9.98 5.23 -15.12
CA ASN A 409 9.27 6.11 -16.05
C ASN A 409 7.99 5.44 -16.57
N ALA A 410 6.97 5.42 -15.72
CA ALA A 410 5.75 4.68 -15.95
C ALA A 410 4.56 5.33 -15.25
N VAL A 411 3.37 4.94 -15.64
CA VAL A 411 2.12 5.31 -14.97
C VAL A 411 1.29 4.08 -14.64
N ARG A 412 0.56 4.14 -13.52
CA ARG A 412 -0.48 3.15 -13.22
C ARG A 412 -1.82 3.66 -13.74
N ILE A 413 -2.52 2.82 -14.47
CA ILE A 413 -3.89 3.04 -14.98
C ILE A 413 -4.84 2.18 -14.16
N ALA A 414 -5.79 2.79 -13.44
CA ALA A 414 -6.89 2.10 -12.81
C ALA A 414 -8.01 1.86 -13.84
N LEU A 415 -8.48 0.63 -13.94
CA LEU A 415 -9.44 0.23 -14.97
C LEU A 415 -10.87 0.15 -14.42
N SER A 416 -11.04 0.26 -13.09
CA SER A 416 -12.26 -0.19 -12.40
C SER A 416 -13.41 0.81 -12.40
N SER A 417 -13.12 2.12 -12.37
CA SER A 417 -14.12 3.13 -12.02
C SER A 417 -15.04 3.53 -13.19
N PRO A 418 -14.54 3.76 -14.43
CA PRO A 418 -15.41 4.25 -15.50
C PRO A 418 -16.26 3.14 -16.14
N PRO A 419 -17.39 3.50 -16.78
CA PRO A 419 -18.10 2.59 -17.66
C PRO A 419 -17.20 2.07 -18.78
N PRO A 420 -17.45 0.86 -19.33
CA PRO A 420 -16.57 0.24 -20.32
C PRO A 420 -16.28 1.11 -21.55
N ASP A 421 -17.29 1.80 -22.09
CA ASP A 421 -17.13 2.65 -23.29
C ASP A 421 -16.26 3.88 -22.99
N ALA A 422 -16.45 4.51 -21.81
CA ALA A 422 -15.63 5.62 -21.37
C ALA A 422 -14.18 5.16 -21.08
N LEU A 423 -14.00 3.97 -20.51
CA LEU A 423 -12.68 3.37 -20.33
C LEU A 423 -11.97 3.18 -21.66
N ARG A 424 -12.66 2.58 -22.65
CA ARG A 424 -12.09 2.35 -24.00
C ARG A 424 -11.66 3.66 -24.66
N ALA A 425 -12.52 4.68 -24.63
CA ALA A 425 -12.20 6.00 -25.16
C ALA A 425 -11.00 6.66 -24.45
N GLY A 426 -10.93 6.55 -23.13
CA GLY A 426 -9.81 7.04 -22.36
C GLY A 426 -8.49 6.33 -22.69
N LEU A 427 -8.50 5.02 -22.78
CA LEU A 427 -7.33 4.21 -23.18
C LEU A 427 -6.85 4.56 -24.60
N GLN A 428 -7.78 4.79 -25.54
CA GLN A 428 -7.45 5.24 -26.90
C GLN A 428 -6.80 6.63 -26.89
N THR A 429 -7.25 7.51 -26.03
CA THR A 429 -6.65 8.85 -25.87
C THR A 429 -5.24 8.74 -25.27
N LEU A 430 -5.03 7.91 -24.24
CA LEU A 430 -3.68 7.66 -23.71
C LEU A 430 -2.75 7.07 -24.76
N ARG A 431 -3.23 6.11 -25.57
CA ARG A 431 -2.47 5.55 -26.70
C ARG A 431 -2.03 6.63 -27.68
N ARG A 432 -2.95 7.49 -28.13
CA ARG A 432 -2.61 8.59 -29.06
C ARG A 432 -1.53 9.52 -28.47
N LEU A 433 -1.64 9.91 -27.20
CA LEU A 433 -0.63 10.73 -26.54
C LEU A 433 0.76 10.07 -26.56
N ILE A 434 0.82 8.74 -26.35
CA ILE A 434 2.09 8.01 -26.40
C ILE A 434 2.64 7.99 -27.82
N ASP A 435 1.79 7.71 -28.82
CA ASP A 435 2.18 7.58 -30.24
C ASP A 435 2.58 8.93 -30.87
N GLU A 436 1.97 10.04 -30.44
CA GLU A 436 2.29 11.41 -30.88
C GLU A 436 3.65 11.90 -30.36
N GLY A 437 4.20 11.23 -29.33
CA GLY A 437 5.46 11.62 -28.71
C GLY A 437 5.31 12.74 -27.68
N GLY A 438 6.33 12.88 -26.82
CA GLY A 438 6.36 13.95 -25.82
C GLY A 438 6.49 15.33 -26.48
N PRO A 439 6.12 16.41 -25.77
CA PRO A 439 6.39 17.75 -26.24
C PRO A 439 7.90 17.88 -26.51
N ASP A 440 8.27 18.36 -27.70
CA ASP A 440 9.65 18.67 -28.04
C ASP A 440 10.26 19.47 -26.89
N VAL A 441 11.25 18.88 -26.24
CA VAL A 441 12.09 19.56 -25.25
C VAL A 441 13.11 20.34 -26.07
N GLY A 442 12.65 21.52 -26.57
CA GLY A 442 13.51 22.50 -27.20
C GLY A 442 14.42 23.20 -26.18
#